data_a9cf29fa046e640c6a08c247f8470f26
#
_entry.id   a9cf29fa046e640c6a08c247f8470f26
#
_cell.length_a   1.000
_cell.length_b   1.000
_cell.length_c   1.000
_cell.angle_alpha   90.00
_cell.angle_beta   90.00
_cell.angle_gamma   90.00
#
_symmetry.space_group_name_H-M   'P 1'
#
loop_
_entity.id
_entity.type
_entity.pdbx_description
1 polymer ?
#
loop_
_entity_poly.entity_id
_entity_poly.type
_entity_poly.pdbx_seq_one_letter_code
_entity_poly.pdbx_strand_id
1 'polypeptide(L)'
;MTLAVRLAIASVAVLSLAAVPIYPGATLDAAATKEASSRDPKYPAKVYGTPDSYEKVVAFYKSKGASQSEAVSIGNTATQKMAMFSISDSTIAINWPADVKDKSGKVVSKTGTRIAIGS
;
A
#
# COMPACT_ATOMS: atom_id res chain seq x y z
N MET A 1 -14.45 36.03 7.03
CA MET A 1 -15.36 34.93 6.65
C MET A 1 -14.79 34.08 5.55
N THR A 2 -14.71 34.62 4.37
CA THR A 2 -14.22 33.89 3.21
C THR A 2 -12.76 33.48 3.34
N LEU A 3 -11.95 34.18 4.11
CA LEU A 3 -10.53 33.85 4.30
C LEU A 3 -10.31 32.50 4.96
N ALA A 4 -11.09 32.20 5.98
CA ALA A 4 -10.94 30.93 6.68
C ALA A 4 -11.24 29.75 5.78
N VAL A 5 -12.24 29.88 4.93
CA VAL A 5 -12.61 28.81 3.99
C VAL A 5 -11.49 28.55 3.00
N ARG A 6 -10.86 29.59 2.50
CA ARG A 6 -9.77 29.44 1.54
C ARG A 6 -8.56 28.74 2.15
N LEU A 7 -8.23 29.04 3.39
CA LEU A 7 -7.13 28.39 4.07
C LEU A 7 -7.36 26.90 4.25
N ALA A 8 -8.57 26.52 4.60
CA ALA A 8 -8.91 25.12 4.76
C ALA A 8 -8.71 24.35 3.45
N ILE A 9 -9.09 24.93 2.34
CA ILE A 9 -8.91 24.29 1.04
C ILE A 9 -7.43 24.10 0.71
N ALA A 10 -6.60 25.09 0.98
CA ALA A 10 -5.17 25.00 0.71
C ALA A 10 -4.52 23.89 1.55
N SER A 11 -4.90 23.75 2.81
CA SER A 11 -4.37 22.72 3.67
C SER A 11 -4.69 21.31 3.17
N VAL A 12 -5.91 21.12 2.70
CA VAL A 12 -6.34 19.84 2.15
C VAL A 12 -5.51 19.47 0.92
N ALA A 13 -5.26 20.44 0.05
CA ALA A 13 -4.47 20.19 -1.15
C ALA A 13 -3.04 19.73 -0.81
N VAL A 14 -2.42 20.36 0.17
CA VAL A 14 -1.06 19.99 0.59
C VAL A 14 -1.03 18.56 1.14
N LEU A 15 -2.00 18.21 1.97
CA LEU A 15 -2.06 16.88 2.56
C LEU A 15 -2.25 15.80 1.49
N SER A 16 -3.08 16.06 0.47
CA SER A 16 -3.32 15.07 -0.56
C SER A 16 -2.09 14.80 -1.42
N LEU A 17 -1.19 15.78 -1.58
CA LEU A 17 0.06 15.58 -2.31
C LEU A 17 1.04 14.70 -1.55
N ALA A 18 1.00 14.72 -0.22
CA ALA A 18 1.94 13.97 0.61
C ALA A 18 1.44 12.57 0.95
N ALA A 19 0.15 12.31 0.81
CA ALA A 19 -0.44 11.08 1.29
C ALA A 19 -0.57 10.03 0.21
N VAL A 20 -0.09 8.81 0.50
CA VAL A 20 -0.38 7.63 -0.31
C VAL A 20 -1.62 6.97 0.27
N PRO A 21 -2.64 6.67 -0.54
CA PRO A 21 -3.83 6.02 -0.02
C PRO A 21 -3.52 4.62 0.50
N ILE A 22 -4.09 4.29 1.65
CA ILE A 22 -3.98 2.96 2.24
C ILE A 22 -5.27 2.21 1.91
N TYR A 23 -5.12 0.97 1.48
CA TYR A 23 -6.28 0.14 1.14
C TYR A 23 -7.22 0.04 2.36
N PRO A 24 -8.54 0.31 2.19
CA PRO A 24 -9.47 0.31 3.31
C PRO A 24 -9.52 -1.03 4.04
N GLY A 25 -9.41 -0.99 5.35
CA GLY A 25 -9.42 -2.19 6.18
C GLY A 25 -8.09 -2.93 6.27
N ALA A 26 -7.05 -2.48 5.59
CA ALA A 26 -5.73 -3.08 5.72
C ALA A 26 -5.15 -2.80 7.10
N THR A 27 -4.44 -3.80 7.64
CA THR A 27 -3.82 -3.71 8.96
C THR A 27 -2.32 -3.61 8.81
N LEU A 28 -1.70 -2.69 9.53
CA LEU A 28 -0.25 -2.55 9.55
C LEU A 28 0.38 -3.80 10.17
N ASP A 29 1.32 -4.40 9.46
CA ASP A 29 2.14 -5.49 9.98
C ASP A 29 3.41 -4.88 10.57
N ALA A 30 3.44 -4.72 11.88
CA ALA A 30 4.54 -4.04 12.55
C ALA A 30 5.86 -4.79 12.40
N ALA A 31 5.84 -6.13 12.47
CA ALA A 31 7.03 -6.94 12.34
C ALA A 31 7.61 -6.88 10.93
N ALA A 32 6.76 -7.01 9.91
CA ALA A 32 7.19 -6.91 8.52
C ALA A 32 7.66 -5.49 8.18
N THR A 33 7.03 -4.47 8.74
CA THR A 33 7.45 -3.08 8.57
C THR A 33 8.83 -2.85 9.15
N LYS A 34 9.09 -3.37 10.34
CA LYS A 34 10.40 -3.26 10.99
C LYS A 34 11.47 -3.96 10.17
N GLU A 35 11.18 -5.16 9.68
CA GLU A 35 12.12 -5.92 8.87
C GLU A 35 12.45 -5.19 7.57
N ALA A 36 11.45 -4.70 6.86
CA ALA A 36 11.65 -3.97 5.62
C ALA A 36 12.47 -2.70 5.83
N SER A 37 12.20 -1.95 6.89
CA SER A 37 12.94 -0.73 7.21
C SER A 37 14.37 -1.01 7.67
N SER A 38 14.63 -2.16 8.31
CA SER A 38 15.98 -2.56 8.71
C SER A 38 16.82 -2.97 7.52
N ARG A 39 16.20 -3.59 6.53
CA ARG A 39 16.88 -4.06 5.33
C ARG A 39 17.44 -2.90 4.50
N ASP A 40 16.70 -1.80 4.46
CA ASP A 40 17.13 -0.60 3.77
C ASP A 40 16.67 0.65 4.53
N PRO A 41 17.44 1.10 5.53
CA PRO A 41 17.05 2.26 6.35
C PRO A 41 16.92 3.56 5.56
N LYS A 42 17.58 3.64 4.41
CA LYS A 42 17.52 4.82 3.54
C LYS A 42 16.15 4.94 2.86
N TYR A 43 15.49 3.81 2.63
CA TYR A 43 14.19 3.76 1.96
C TYR A 43 13.20 2.99 2.81
N PRO A 44 12.71 3.58 3.91
CA PRO A 44 11.81 2.88 4.81
C PRO A 44 10.49 2.53 4.13
N ALA A 45 9.94 1.40 4.49
CA ALA A 45 8.66 0.94 3.97
C ALA A 45 7.72 0.58 5.09
N LYS A 46 6.42 0.77 4.86
CA LYS A 46 5.36 0.29 5.73
C LYS A 46 4.65 -0.86 5.05
N VAL A 47 4.43 -1.94 5.79
CA VAL A 47 3.82 -3.16 5.25
C VAL A 47 2.45 -3.35 5.86
N TYR A 48 1.46 -3.54 5.01
CA TYR A 48 0.06 -3.75 5.39
C TYR A 48 -0.41 -5.09 4.86
N GLY A 49 -1.42 -5.65 5.48
CA GLY A 49 -2.06 -6.87 5.01
C GLY A 49 -3.57 -6.73 5.01
N THR A 50 -4.21 -7.40 4.06
CA THR A 50 -5.67 -7.49 3.99
C THR A 50 -6.07 -8.88 3.55
N PRO A 51 -7.16 -9.46 4.10
CA PRO A 51 -7.68 -10.72 3.59
C PRO A 51 -8.34 -10.61 2.22
N ASP A 52 -8.52 -9.40 1.71
CA ASP A 52 -9.13 -9.17 0.41
C ASP A 52 -8.26 -9.69 -0.72
N SER A 53 -8.86 -9.93 -1.88
CA SER A 53 -8.18 -10.50 -3.02
C SER A 53 -7.17 -9.54 -3.64
N TYR A 54 -6.16 -10.12 -4.29
CA TYR A 54 -5.18 -9.36 -5.06
C TYR A 54 -5.85 -8.43 -6.07
N GLU A 55 -6.87 -8.91 -6.77
CA GLU A 55 -7.57 -8.15 -7.80
C GLU A 55 -8.26 -6.90 -7.22
N LYS A 56 -8.84 -7.03 -6.04
CA LYS A 56 -9.48 -5.87 -5.37
C LYS A 56 -8.46 -4.81 -4.99
N VAL A 57 -7.32 -5.24 -4.47
CA VAL A 57 -6.26 -4.30 -4.07
C VAL A 57 -5.68 -3.59 -5.28
N VAL A 58 -5.40 -4.31 -6.35
CA VAL A 58 -4.91 -3.74 -7.60
C VAL A 58 -5.90 -2.72 -8.15
N ALA A 59 -7.19 -3.08 -8.19
CA ALA A 59 -8.22 -2.18 -8.69
C ALA A 59 -8.31 -0.89 -7.86
N PHE A 60 -8.14 -1.00 -6.55
CA PHE A 60 -8.15 0.18 -5.68
C PHE A 60 -7.04 1.17 -6.07
N TYR A 61 -5.80 0.69 -6.24
CA TYR A 61 -4.70 1.58 -6.57
C TYR A 61 -4.80 2.14 -7.98
N LYS A 62 -5.31 1.37 -8.92
CA LYS A 62 -5.61 1.89 -10.26
C LYS A 62 -6.64 3.02 -10.20
N SER A 63 -7.67 2.87 -9.36
CA SER A 63 -8.70 3.88 -9.21
C SER A 63 -8.19 5.17 -8.58
N LYS A 64 -7.07 5.10 -7.86
CA LYS A 64 -6.44 6.26 -7.22
C LYS A 64 -5.41 6.94 -8.13
N GLY A 65 -5.29 6.52 -9.37
CA GLY A 65 -4.39 7.14 -10.33
C GLY A 65 -2.96 6.68 -10.26
N ALA A 66 -2.68 5.59 -9.55
CA ALA A 66 -1.34 5.03 -9.51
C ALA A 66 -0.96 4.42 -10.85
N SER A 67 0.30 4.59 -11.25
CA SER A 67 0.82 4.02 -12.49
C SER A 67 1.40 2.64 -12.23
N GLN A 68 0.96 1.64 -12.99
CA GLN A 68 1.42 0.27 -12.82
C GLN A 68 2.64 0.00 -13.70
N SER A 69 3.64 -0.68 -13.13
CA SER A 69 4.79 -1.15 -13.88
C SER A 69 4.42 -2.42 -14.64
N GLU A 70 4.55 -2.40 -15.96
CA GLU A 70 4.23 -3.55 -16.81
C GLU A 70 5.21 -4.70 -16.63
N ALA A 71 6.45 -4.41 -16.32
CA ALA A 71 7.50 -5.43 -16.22
C ALA A 71 7.20 -6.47 -15.12
N VAL A 72 6.47 -6.07 -14.09
CA VAL A 72 6.19 -6.94 -12.95
C VAL A 72 5.04 -7.90 -13.22
N SER A 73 4.08 -7.52 -14.06
CA SER A 73 2.90 -8.37 -14.32
C SER A 73 3.21 -9.62 -15.11
N ILE A 74 4.38 -9.69 -15.76
CA ILE A 74 4.78 -10.86 -16.57
C ILE A 74 4.97 -12.10 -15.70
N GLY A 75 5.35 -11.95 -14.43
CA GLY A 75 5.59 -13.08 -13.54
C GLY A 75 4.37 -13.63 -12.83
N ASN A 76 3.18 -13.09 -13.10
CA ASN A 76 1.98 -13.52 -12.40
C ASN A 76 1.49 -14.89 -12.86
N THR A 77 1.16 -15.75 -11.87
CA THR A 77 0.65 -17.10 -12.11
C THR A 77 -0.63 -17.30 -11.29
N ALA A 78 -1.21 -18.50 -11.41
CA ALA A 78 -2.38 -18.85 -10.62
C ALA A 78 -2.08 -18.97 -9.11
N THR A 79 -0.80 -19.20 -8.75
CA THR A 79 -0.39 -19.42 -7.36
C THR A 79 0.42 -18.29 -6.77
N GLN A 80 0.84 -17.33 -7.57
CA GLN A 80 1.64 -16.21 -7.10
C GLN A 80 1.43 -15.00 -8.01
N LYS A 81 1.14 -13.85 -7.41
CA LYS A 81 0.91 -12.62 -8.14
C LYS A 81 1.64 -11.46 -7.47
N MET A 82 2.14 -10.53 -8.28
CA MET A 82 2.80 -9.33 -7.81
C MET A 82 2.49 -8.18 -8.75
N ALA A 83 2.30 -6.98 -8.19
CA ALA A 83 2.16 -5.76 -8.96
C ALA A 83 2.93 -4.64 -8.28
N MET A 84 3.45 -3.72 -9.07
CA MET A 84 4.09 -2.52 -8.54
C MET A 84 3.43 -1.29 -9.12
N PHE A 85 3.17 -0.34 -8.26
CA PHE A 85 2.57 0.94 -8.62
C PHE A 85 3.44 2.08 -8.15
N SER A 86 3.32 3.20 -8.82
CA SER A 86 3.95 4.45 -8.40
C SER A 86 2.87 5.51 -8.26
N ILE A 87 2.92 6.25 -7.16
CA ILE A 87 2.06 7.40 -6.94
C ILE A 87 2.88 8.45 -6.20
N SER A 88 2.92 9.67 -6.73
CA SER A 88 3.83 10.70 -6.23
C SER A 88 5.26 10.13 -6.19
N ASP A 89 5.99 10.28 -5.09
CA ASP A 89 7.35 9.76 -4.95
C ASP A 89 7.39 8.40 -4.26
N SER A 90 6.25 7.74 -4.14
CA SER A 90 6.14 6.47 -3.42
C SER A 90 5.95 5.31 -4.36
N THR A 91 6.47 4.15 -3.94
CA THR A 91 6.29 2.88 -4.62
C THR A 91 5.40 1.99 -3.78
N ILE A 92 4.46 1.31 -4.43
CA ILE A 92 3.54 0.40 -3.78
C ILE A 92 3.73 -0.97 -4.39
N ALA A 93 4.16 -1.95 -3.58
CA ALA A 93 4.33 -3.32 -4.03
C ALA A 93 3.20 -4.17 -3.45
N ILE A 94 2.48 -4.89 -4.31
CA ILE A 94 1.37 -5.73 -3.93
C ILE A 94 1.75 -7.18 -4.21
N ASN A 95 1.69 -8.04 -3.20
CA ASN A 95 2.07 -9.44 -3.29
C ASN A 95 0.95 -10.35 -2.80
N TRP A 96 0.75 -11.45 -3.49
CA TRP A 96 -0.24 -12.47 -3.15
C TRP A 96 0.31 -13.86 -3.49
N PRO A 97 0.11 -14.89 -2.68
CA PRO A 97 -0.55 -14.88 -1.37
C PRO A 97 0.41 -14.43 -0.26
N ALA A 98 -0.16 -13.98 0.85
CA ALA A 98 0.62 -13.53 1.99
C ALA A 98 -0.12 -13.83 3.29
N ASP A 99 0.64 -14.01 4.37
CA ASP A 99 0.07 -14.08 5.70
C ASP A 99 -0.40 -12.70 6.13
N VAL A 100 -1.64 -12.64 6.60
CA VAL A 100 -2.24 -11.40 7.10
C VAL A 100 -2.44 -11.55 8.60
N LYS A 101 -2.00 -10.55 9.36
CA LYS A 101 -2.08 -10.56 10.81
C LYS A 101 -3.06 -9.50 11.29
N ASP A 102 -3.68 -9.76 12.44
CA ASP A 102 -4.47 -8.75 13.12
C ASP A 102 -3.57 -7.82 13.94
N LYS A 103 -4.18 -6.87 14.66
CA LYS A 103 -3.43 -5.90 15.45
C LYS A 103 -2.61 -6.54 16.57
N SER A 104 -2.97 -7.74 17.00
CA SER A 104 -2.25 -8.46 18.03
C SER A 104 -1.09 -9.28 17.48
N GLY A 105 -0.93 -9.33 16.16
CA GLY A 105 0.11 -10.11 15.51
C GLY A 105 -0.28 -11.54 15.19
N LYS A 106 -1.54 -11.91 15.39
CA LYS A 106 -2.03 -13.25 15.08
C LYS A 106 -2.39 -13.36 13.60
N VAL A 107 -1.95 -14.44 12.96
CA VAL A 107 -2.29 -14.69 11.55
C VAL A 107 -3.77 -15.02 11.43
N VAL A 108 -4.50 -14.23 10.66
CA VAL A 108 -5.93 -14.42 10.42
C VAL A 108 -6.23 -14.91 9.00
N SER A 109 -5.27 -14.84 8.10
CA SER A 109 -5.39 -15.37 6.74
C SER A 109 -3.99 -15.71 6.21
N LYS A 110 -3.88 -16.81 5.48
CA LYS A 110 -2.65 -17.19 4.79
C LYS A 110 -2.73 -16.95 3.28
N THR A 111 -3.89 -16.53 2.80
CA THR A 111 -4.14 -16.29 1.39
C THR A 111 -4.58 -14.86 1.13
N GLY A 112 -4.16 -13.96 1.99
CA GLY A 112 -4.45 -12.55 1.81
C GLY A 112 -3.44 -11.85 0.90
N THR A 113 -3.52 -10.55 0.88
CA THR A 113 -2.69 -9.69 0.04
C THR A 113 -1.83 -8.79 0.90
N ARG A 114 -0.55 -8.68 0.56
CA ARG A 114 0.40 -7.80 1.24
C ARG A 114 0.61 -6.55 0.39
N ILE A 115 0.65 -5.40 1.07
CA ILE A 115 0.86 -4.10 0.45
C ILE A 115 2.04 -3.44 1.15
N ALA A 116 3.15 -3.24 0.42
CA ALA A 116 4.32 -2.55 0.95
C ALA A 116 4.43 -1.18 0.30
N ILE A 117 4.46 -0.13 1.12
CA ILE A 117 4.52 1.25 0.65
C ILE A 117 5.85 1.85 1.09
N GLY A 118 6.68 2.24 0.12
CA GLY A 118 7.97 2.83 0.36
C GLY A 118 8.12 4.16 -0.36
N SER A 119 9.02 4.99 0.11
CA SER A 119 9.30 6.30 -0.49
C SER A 119 10.74 6.44 -0.93
#